data_6a1f8c22f8d9f8c13db1c4ade969a87e
#
_entry.id   6a1f8c22f8d9f8c13db1c4ade969a87e
#
_cell.length_a   1.000
_cell.length_b   1.000
_cell.length_c   1.000
_cell.angle_alpha   90.00
_cell.angle_beta   90.00
_cell.angle_gamma   90.00
#
_symmetry.space_group_name_H-M   'P 1'
#
loop_
_entity.id
_entity.type
_entity.pdbx_description
1 polymer ?
#
loop_
_entity_poly.entity_id
_entity_poly.type
_entity_poly.pdbx_seq_one_letter_code
_entity_poly.pdbx_strand_id
1 'polypeptide(L)'
;LASRVAWREPMSGIARWLDGQVRKLGVDLRLNTQATEASVLAEKPDEVIIATGGVPNRGRFAESDLVHTSWDILEGRIMPAEGQSVLVYDDSGDHQGVSCAEYVATRGASVEVATPDKHVAFRLGPTNRPIHVRNLHKAGAVMTPDVRMSGVSREGNRVVVVLKNDYTGAEEERVVDYVVVEHGTLPREDLY
;
A
#
# COMPACT_ATOMS: atom_id res chain seq x y z
N LEU A 1 6.98 -0.08 6.48
CA LEU A 1 6.24 0.70 5.47
C LEU A 1 5.40 1.83 6.11
N ALA A 2 4.63 1.55 7.16
CA ALA A 2 3.70 2.51 7.81
C ALA A 2 4.34 3.84 8.24
N SER A 3 5.64 3.89 8.47
CA SER A 3 6.40 5.08 8.90
C SER A 3 7.06 5.87 7.76
N ARG A 4 6.74 5.56 6.49
CA ARG A 4 7.39 6.20 5.34
C ARG A 4 6.96 7.64 5.10
N VAL A 5 5.72 8.01 5.44
CA VAL A 5 5.29 9.42 5.41
C VAL A 5 5.79 10.14 6.65
N ALA A 6 6.24 11.39 6.47
CA ALA A 6 7.00 12.13 7.48
C ALA A 6 6.33 12.20 8.86
N TRP A 7 5.05 12.50 8.92
CA TRP A 7 4.33 12.62 10.21
C TRP A 7 4.08 11.28 10.92
N ARG A 8 4.28 10.14 10.22
CA ARG A 8 4.19 8.78 10.79
C ARG A 8 5.55 8.16 11.08
N GLU A 9 6.65 8.86 10.81
CA GLU A 9 8.01 8.37 11.11
C GLU A 9 8.15 7.86 12.56
N PRO A 10 7.58 8.53 13.59
CA PRO A 10 7.68 8.06 14.98
C PRO A 10 7.17 6.64 15.20
N MET A 11 6.28 6.10 14.35
CA MET A 11 5.80 4.71 14.43
C MET A 11 6.94 3.69 14.31
N SER A 12 8.04 4.03 13.64
CA SER A 12 9.24 3.19 13.59
C SER A 12 9.82 2.91 14.98
N GLY A 13 9.57 3.80 15.94
CA GLY A 13 9.97 3.65 17.33
C GLY A 13 9.35 2.43 18.02
N ILE A 14 8.14 2.03 17.63
CA ILE A 14 7.45 0.85 18.16
C ILE A 14 8.28 -0.41 17.87
N ALA A 15 8.67 -0.60 16.59
CA ALA A 15 9.46 -1.76 16.19
C ALA A 15 10.85 -1.76 16.86
N ARG A 16 11.51 -0.60 16.94
CA ARG A 16 12.80 -0.47 17.63
C ARG A 16 12.69 -0.80 19.12
N TRP A 17 11.64 -0.33 19.78
CA TRP A 17 11.42 -0.61 21.19
C TRP A 17 11.15 -2.11 21.42
N LEU A 18 10.30 -2.74 20.61
CA LEU A 18 9.99 -4.16 20.68
C LEU A 18 11.24 -5.03 20.44
N ASP A 19 12.06 -4.72 19.42
CA ASP A 19 13.33 -5.40 19.19
C ASP A 19 14.25 -5.32 20.44
N GLY A 20 14.35 -4.14 21.03
CA GLY A 20 15.11 -3.95 22.27
C GLY A 20 14.57 -4.76 23.45
N GLN A 21 13.22 -4.89 23.58
CA GLN A 21 12.61 -5.70 24.66
C GLN A 21 12.86 -7.21 24.44
N VAL A 22 12.69 -7.70 23.21
CA VAL A 22 12.95 -9.11 22.86
C VAL A 22 14.39 -9.50 23.24
N ARG A 23 15.37 -8.67 22.84
CA ARG A 23 16.78 -8.91 23.17
C ARG A 23 17.06 -8.84 24.69
N LYS A 24 16.48 -7.82 25.38
CA LYS A 24 16.65 -7.64 26.82
C LYS A 24 16.09 -8.83 27.63
N LEU A 25 15.01 -9.44 27.15
CA LEU A 25 14.39 -10.60 27.78
C LEU A 25 15.09 -11.92 27.44
N GLY A 26 16.14 -11.91 26.64
CA GLY A 26 16.93 -13.10 26.29
C GLY A 26 16.20 -14.08 25.37
N VAL A 27 15.23 -13.58 24.58
CA VAL A 27 14.54 -14.40 23.58
C VAL A 27 15.54 -14.78 22.47
N ASP A 28 15.55 -16.05 22.07
CA ASP A 28 16.36 -16.52 20.93
C ASP A 28 15.77 -15.98 19.63
N LEU A 29 16.36 -14.90 19.11
CA LEU A 29 15.93 -14.21 17.90
C LEU A 29 16.75 -14.64 16.70
N ARG A 30 16.16 -15.39 15.78
CA ARG A 30 16.81 -15.90 14.56
C ARG A 30 16.36 -15.10 13.35
N LEU A 31 17.09 -14.06 13.00
CA LEU A 31 16.84 -13.23 11.81
C LEU A 31 17.38 -13.91 10.54
N ASN A 32 16.81 -13.55 9.38
CA ASN A 32 17.15 -14.11 8.07
C ASN A 32 17.05 -15.65 8.01
N THR A 33 16.20 -16.21 8.84
CA THR A 33 15.95 -17.65 8.93
C THR A 33 14.51 -17.91 8.51
N GLN A 34 14.34 -18.65 7.41
CA GLN A 34 13.00 -19.07 7.00
C GLN A 34 12.54 -20.23 7.89
N ALA A 35 11.47 -20.00 8.65
CA ALA A 35 10.82 -21.06 9.39
C ALA A 35 10.06 -22.00 8.43
N THR A 36 10.20 -23.29 8.66
CA THR A 36 9.42 -24.35 8.00
C THR A 36 8.74 -25.18 9.08
N GLU A 37 7.68 -25.90 8.73
CA GLU A 37 7.01 -26.83 9.66
C GLU A 37 8.03 -27.74 10.35
N ALA A 38 8.92 -28.37 9.58
CA ALA A 38 9.95 -29.26 10.12
C ALA A 38 10.90 -28.57 11.10
N SER A 39 11.32 -27.33 10.80
CA SER A 39 12.22 -26.58 11.69
C SER A 39 11.53 -26.15 12.98
N VAL A 40 10.25 -25.79 12.91
CA VAL A 40 9.45 -25.41 14.09
C VAL A 40 9.20 -26.64 14.97
N LEU A 41 8.78 -27.76 14.41
CA LEU A 41 8.54 -29.01 15.17
C LEU A 41 9.82 -29.60 15.80
N ALA A 42 10.99 -29.40 15.17
CA ALA A 42 12.28 -29.83 15.71
C ALA A 42 12.62 -29.15 17.05
N GLU A 43 12.14 -27.94 17.29
CA GLU A 43 12.31 -27.22 18.57
C GLU A 43 11.41 -27.77 19.69
N LYS A 44 10.45 -28.66 19.37
CA LYS A 44 9.48 -29.24 20.31
C LYS A 44 8.76 -28.21 21.18
N PRO A 45 8.18 -27.18 20.57
CA PRO A 45 7.50 -26.13 21.33
C PRO A 45 6.21 -26.67 21.97
N ASP A 46 5.84 -26.12 23.13
CA ASP A 46 4.54 -26.36 23.75
C ASP A 46 3.43 -25.62 23.00
N GLU A 47 3.72 -24.43 22.49
CA GLU A 47 2.79 -23.61 21.71
C GLU A 47 3.53 -22.91 20.57
N VAL A 48 2.84 -22.70 19.44
CA VAL A 48 3.34 -21.97 18.27
C VAL A 48 2.41 -20.82 17.94
N ILE A 49 2.97 -19.62 17.87
CA ILE A 49 2.23 -18.43 17.40
C ILE A 49 2.74 -18.09 16.01
N ILE A 50 1.85 -18.19 15.02
CA ILE A 50 2.15 -17.83 13.63
C ILE A 50 1.77 -16.37 13.41
N ALA A 51 2.77 -15.53 13.12
CA ALA A 51 2.61 -14.09 12.89
C ALA A 51 3.39 -13.65 11.64
N THR A 52 3.29 -14.44 10.56
CA THR A 52 4.07 -14.31 9.33
C THR A 52 3.66 -13.11 8.45
N GLY A 53 2.62 -12.37 8.87
CA GLY A 53 2.13 -11.20 8.13
C GLY A 53 1.43 -11.58 6.84
N GLY A 54 1.65 -10.81 5.78
CA GLY A 54 0.98 -11.04 4.51
C GLY A 54 1.76 -10.52 3.31
N VAL A 55 1.14 -10.61 2.16
CA VAL A 55 1.62 -10.10 0.87
C VAL A 55 0.62 -9.08 0.31
N PRO A 56 1.05 -8.12 -0.52
CA PRO A 56 0.13 -7.16 -1.12
C PRO A 56 -0.85 -7.88 -2.05
N ASN A 57 -2.13 -7.57 -1.91
CA ASN A 57 -3.15 -8.04 -2.82
C ASN A 57 -3.11 -7.22 -4.10
N ARG A 58 -2.94 -7.84 -5.24
CA ARG A 58 -2.96 -7.21 -6.57
C ARG A 58 -4.31 -7.37 -7.28
N GLY A 59 -5.27 -8.03 -6.63
CA GLY A 59 -6.60 -8.28 -7.16
C GLY A 59 -6.55 -8.93 -8.54
N ARG A 60 -7.45 -8.51 -9.42
CA ARG A 60 -7.52 -9.00 -10.81
C ARG A 60 -6.35 -8.58 -11.72
N PHE A 61 -5.46 -7.74 -11.22
CA PHE A 61 -4.28 -7.27 -11.95
C PHE A 61 -2.99 -8.01 -11.55
N ALA A 62 -3.10 -9.15 -10.87
CA ALA A 62 -1.97 -9.91 -10.36
C ALA A 62 -0.93 -10.25 -11.44
N GLU A 63 -1.39 -10.59 -12.65
CA GLU A 63 -0.54 -10.96 -13.78
C GLU A 63 -0.10 -9.75 -14.64
N SER A 64 -0.53 -8.53 -14.31
CA SER A 64 -0.17 -7.34 -15.10
C SER A 64 1.19 -6.79 -14.68
N ASP A 65 2.07 -6.56 -15.66
CA ASP A 65 3.34 -5.84 -15.49
C ASP A 65 3.16 -4.31 -15.44
N LEU A 66 1.95 -3.81 -15.77
CA LEU A 66 1.61 -2.38 -15.79
C LEU A 66 1.20 -1.83 -14.44
N VAL A 67 0.90 -2.72 -13.48
CA VAL A 67 0.33 -2.35 -12.19
C VAL A 67 1.28 -2.69 -11.06
N HIS A 68 1.57 -1.70 -10.23
CA HIS A 68 2.39 -1.81 -9.03
C HIS A 68 1.52 -1.80 -7.78
N THR A 69 2.08 -2.19 -6.65
CA THR A 69 1.39 -2.12 -5.37
C THR A 69 1.90 -0.92 -4.53
N SER A 70 1.14 -0.50 -3.54
CA SER A 70 1.58 0.49 -2.56
C SER A 70 2.88 0.08 -1.86
N TRP A 71 3.11 -1.24 -1.71
CA TRP A 71 4.35 -1.79 -1.13
C TRP A 71 5.55 -1.57 -2.04
N ASP A 72 5.40 -1.72 -3.38
CA ASP A 72 6.49 -1.48 -4.33
C ASP A 72 7.04 -0.05 -4.21
N ILE A 73 6.13 0.90 -4.02
CA ILE A 73 6.46 2.31 -3.80
C ILE A 73 7.09 2.52 -2.42
N LEU A 74 6.42 2.07 -1.35
CA LEU A 74 6.85 2.34 0.02
C LEU A 74 8.12 1.61 0.43
N GLU A 75 8.45 0.49 -0.21
CA GLU A 75 9.73 -0.21 -0.07
C GLU A 75 10.84 0.40 -0.93
N GLY A 76 10.48 1.26 -1.89
CA GLY A 76 11.42 1.89 -2.80
C GLY A 76 11.87 1.01 -3.96
N ARG A 77 11.12 -0.07 -4.27
CA ARG A 77 11.34 -0.86 -5.48
C ARG A 77 11.04 -0.06 -6.74
N ILE A 78 10.05 0.81 -6.65
CA ILE A 78 9.66 1.77 -7.68
C ILE A 78 9.58 3.15 -7.05
N MET A 79 10.12 4.14 -7.73
CA MET A 79 10.11 5.52 -7.28
C MET A 79 9.81 6.44 -8.46
N PRO A 80 8.57 6.92 -8.59
CA PRO A 80 8.23 7.95 -9.56
C PRO A 80 9.08 9.20 -9.36
N ALA A 81 9.61 9.74 -10.46
CA ALA A 81 10.37 10.98 -10.43
C ALA A 81 9.43 12.20 -10.28
N GLU A 82 10.03 13.35 -9.96
CA GLU A 82 9.33 14.63 -9.97
C GLU A 82 8.68 14.89 -11.34
N GLY A 83 7.43 15.33 -11.32
CA GLY A 83 6.63 15.62 -12.51
C GLY A 83 5.98 14.40 -13.16
N GLN A 84 6.36 13.16 -12.80
CA GLN A 84 5.67 11.99 -13.32
C GLN A 84 4.27 11.85 -12.71
N SER A 85 3.34 11.32 -13.53
CA SER A 85 1.95 11.12 -13.15
C SER A 85 1.74 9.72 -12.56
N VAL A 86 1.06 9.66 -11.42
CA VAL A 86 0.77 8.43 -10.68
C VAL A 86 -0.71 8.35 -10.37
N LEU A 87 -1.39 7.32 -10.84
CA LEU A 87 -2.71 6.96 -10.37
C LEU A 87 -2.58 5.94 -9.23
N VAL A 88 -3.09 6.28 -8.06
CA VAL A 88 -3.24 5.36 -6.94
C VAL A 88 -4.71 4.94 -6.85
N TYR A 89 -5.00 3.68 -7.19
CA TYR A 89 -6.32 3.11 -7.02
C TYR A 89 -6.40 2.38 -5.68
N ASP A 90 -7.21 2.90 -4.77
CA ASP A 90 -7.37 2.41 -3.40
C ASP A 90 -8.83 1.99 -3.14
N ASP A 91 -9.09 0.69 -3.09
CA ASP A 91 -10.38 0.12 -2.69
C ASP A 91 -10.34 -0.52 -1.29
N SER A 92 -9.21 -0.43 -0.61
CA SER A 92 -9.10 -0.81 0.80
C SER A 92 -9.59 0.31 1.73
N GLY A 93 -9.43 1.57 1.31
CA GLY A 93 -9.85 2.76 2.04
C GLY A 93 -9.11 3.01 3.36
N ASP A 94 -8.01 2.29 3.62
CA ASP A 94 -7.24 2.34 4.86
C ASP A 94 -5.95 3.17 4.67
N HIS A 95 -5.00 3.07 5.61
CA HIS A 95 -3.78 3.88 5.65
C HIS A 95 -2.83 3.67 4.47
N GLN A 96 -2.80 2.48 3.87
CA GLN A 96 -1.77 2.09 2.92
C GLN A 96 -1.83 2.92 1.63
N GLY A 97 -3.00 3.00 0.99
CA GLY A 97 -3.20 3.72 -0.27
C GLY A 97 -2.89 5.21 -0.13
N VAL A 98 -3.49 5.86 0.86
CA VAL A 98 -3.26 7.30 1.10
C VAL A 98 -1.84 7.62 1.56
N SER A 99 -1.18 6.72 2.31
CA SER A 99 0.23 6.88 2.68
C SER A 99 1.13 6.77 1.45
N CYS A 100 0.83 5.84 0.54
CA CYS A 100 1.54 5.72 -0.74
C CYS A 100 1.37 7.00 -1.57
N ALA A 101 0.13 7.46 -1.76
CA ALA A 101 -0.18 8.68 -2.49
C ALA A 101 0.54 9.91 -1.90
N GLU A 102 0.46 10.10 -0.58
CA GLU A 102 1.16 11.18 0.12
C GLU A 102 2.69 11.08 -0.05
N TYR A 103 3.23 9.87 0.04
CA TYR A 103 4.68 9.64 -0.08
C TYR A 103 5.23 10.06 -1.42
N VAL A 104 4.55 9.75 -2.54
CA VAL A 104 5.00 10.14 -3.87
C VAL A 104 4.66 11.59 -4.21
N ALA A 105 3.49 12.09 -3.78
CA ALA A 105 3.08 13.48 -4.00
C ALA A 105 4.02 14.48 -3.31
N THR A 106 4.45 14.21 -2.10
CA THR A 106 5.41 15.07 -1.37
C THR A 106 6.83 15.04 -1.97
N ARG A 107 7.08 14.16 -2.94
CA ARG A 107 8.33 14.07 -3.72
C ARG A 107 8.20 14.64 -5.13
N GLY A 108 7.10 15.34 -5.39
CA GLY A 108 6.90 16.08 -6.64
C GLY A 108 6.21 15.28 -7.76
N ALA A 109 5.73 14.07 -7.51
CA ALA A 109 4.89 13.38 -8.48
C ALA A 109 3.49 14.02 -8.55
N SER A 110 2.89 14.03 -9.75
CA SER A 110 1.49 14.42 -9.94
C SER A 110 0.59 13.22 -9.62
N VAL A 111 -0.22 13.32 -8.57
CA VAL A 111 -0.97 12.18 -8.03
C VAL A 111 -2.47 12.35 -8.18
N GLU A 112 -3.15 11.31 -8.68
CA GLU A 112 -4.58 11.11 -8.56
C GLU A 112 -4.85 9.89 -7.68
N VAL A 113 -5.73 10.04 -6.67
CA VAL A 113 -6.22 8.93 -5.85
C VAL A 113 -7.64 8.62 -6.26
N ALA A 114 -7.85 7.46 -6.89
CA ALA A 114 -9.15 6.97 -7.32
C ALA A 114 -9.64 5.87 -6.35
N THR A 115 -10.92 5.89 -6.00
CA THR A 115 -11.52 4.93 -5.07
C THR A 115 -12.98 4.67 -5.39
N PRO A 116 -13.49 3.44 -5.17
CA PRO A 116 -14.93 3.15 -5.25
C PRO A 116 -15.71 3.68 -4.03
N ASP A 117 -15.01 4.07 -2.97
CA ASP A 117 -15.63 4.63 -1.79
C ASP A 117 -16.12 6.06 -2.03
N LYS A 118 -17.06 6.52 -1.18
CA LYS A 118 -17.64 7.88 -1.22
C LYS A 118 -16.60 9.00 -1.03
N HIS A 119 -15.47 8.67 -0.49
CA HIS A 119 -14.32 9.58 -0.33
C HIS A 119 -13.04 8.79 -0.07
N VAL A 120 -11.92 9.37 -0.46
CA VAL A 120 -10.59 8.82 -0.20
C VAL A 120 -10.37 8.59 1.30
N ALA A 121 -9.73 7.47 1.64
CA ALA A 121 -9.48 7.04 3.02
C ALA A 121 -10.77 6.83 3.83
N PHE A 122 -11.73 6.15 3.26
CA PHE A 122 -13.08 5.97 3.81
C PHE A 122 -13.08 5.27 5.18
N ARG A 123 -12.19 4.31 5.39
CA ARG A 123 -12.10 3.53 6.64
C ARG A 123 -11.31 4.23 7.74
N LEU A 124 -10.59 5.31 7.43
CA LEU A 124 -9.84 6.04 8.43
C LEU A 124 -10.76 6.86 9.34
N GLY A 125 -10.51 6.75 10.63
CA GLY A 125 -11.21 7.53 11.64
C GLY A 125 -10.95 9.04 11.55
N PRO A 126 -11.75 9.84 12.28
CA PRO A 126 -11.74 11.30 12.21
C PRO A 126 -10.42 11.94 12.66
N THR A 127 -9.55 11.22 13.32
CA THR A 127 -8.24 11.72 13.77
C THR A 127 -7.16 11.63 12.70
N ASN A 128 -7.14 10.55 11.92
CA ASN A 128 -6.07 10.27 10.96
C ASN A 128 -6.39 10.76 9.55
N ARG A 129 -7.64 10.54 9.10
CA ARG A 129 -8.07 10.93 7.74
C ARG A 129 -7.80 12.40 7.41
N PRO A 130 -8.14 13.39 8.27
CA PRO A 130 -7.93 14.79 7.95
C PRO A 130 -6.47 15.15 7.72
N ILE A 131 -5.53 14.45 8.35
CA ILE A 131 -4.10 14.70 8.20
C ILE A 131 -3.66 14.30 6.79
N HIS A 132 -4.00 13.07 6.36
CA HIS A 132 -3.69 12.59 5.01
C HIS A 132 -4.33 13.47 3.93
N VAL A 133 -5.63 13.74 4.05
CA VAL A 133 -6.36 14.55 3.07
C VAL A 133 -5.78 15.97 2.97
N ARG A 134 -5.46 16.61 4.11
CA ARG A 134 -4.79 17.90 4.13
C ARG A 134 -3.44 17.88 3.39
N ASN A 135 -2.64 16.83 3.63
CA ASN A 135 -1.31 16.72 3.02
C ASN A 135 -1.42 16.45 1.51
N LEU A 136 -2.36 15.62 1.08
CA LEU A 136 -2.66 15.39 -0.33
C LEU A 136 -3.11 16.69 -1.03
N HIS A 137 -4.03 17.45 -0.43
CA HIS A 137 -4.42 18.76 -0.98
C HIS A 137 -3.26 19.74 -1.06
N LYS A 138 -2.40 19.80 -0.04
CA LYS A 138 -1.20 20.67 -0.06
C LYS A 138 -0.22 20.27 -1.17
N ALA A 139 -0.15 19.00 -1.50
CA ALA A 139 0.68 18.50 -2.59
C ALA A 139 -0.01 18.58 -3.98
N GLY A 140 -1.22 19.13 -4.05
CA GLY A 140 -1.97 19.26 -5.31
C GLY A 140 -2.55 17.95 -5.85
N ALA A 141 -2.66 16.91 -5.03
CA ALA A 141 -3.22 15.64 -5.45
C ALA A 141 -4.72 15.75 -5.76
N VAL A 142 -5.16 15.08 -6.83
CA VAL A 142 -6.57 14.94 -7.20
C VAL A 142 -7.16 13.75 -6.44
N MET A 143 -8.38 13.89 -5.96
CA MET A 143 -9.13 12.83 -5.29
C MET A 143 -10.41 12.54 -6.07
N THR A 144 -10.55 11.32 -6.59
CA THR A 144 -11.64 10.88 -7.47
C THR A 144 -12.39 9.73 -6.81
N PRO A 145 -13.44 10.02 -6.03
CA PRO A 145 -14.29 8.99 -5.41
C PRO A 145 -15.30 8.41 -6.41
N ASP A 146 -16.03 7.38 -5.96
CA ASP A 146 -17.15 6.74 -6.65
C ASP A 146 -16.78 6.14 -8.03
N VAL A 147 -15.52 5.71 -8.20
CA VAL A 147 -15.03 5.12 -9.45
C VAL A 147 -14.32 3.79 -9.22
N ARG A 148 -14.51 2.85 -10.16
CA ARG A 148 -13.80 1.57 -10.21
C ARG A 148 -12.85 1.54 -11.37
N MET A 149 -11.64 1.05 -11.12
CA MET A 149 -10.69 0.74 -12.18
C MET A 149 -11.20 -0.49 -12.96
N SER A 150 -11.66 -0.27 -14.20
CA SER A 150 -12.26 -1.30 -15.05
C SER A 150 -11.26 -1.93 -16.04
N GLY A 151 -10.18 -1.23 -16.38
CA GLY A 151 -9.17 -1.70 -17.32
C GLY A 151 -7.83 -1.02 -17.14
N VAL A 152 -6.79 -1.68 -17.61
CA VAL A 152 -5.44 -1.16 -17.73
C VAL A 152 -4.81 -1.67 -19.04
N SER A 153 -4.17 -0.78 -19.77
CA SER A 153 -3.48 -1.12 -21.03
C SER A 153 -2.24 -0.24 -21.21
N ARG A 154 -1.37 -0.61 -22.16
CA ARG A 154 -0.17 0.16 -22.48
C ARG A 154 -0.39 1.01 -23.72
N GLU A 155 0.01 2.26 -23.64
CA GLU A 155 0.10 3.16 -24.78
C GLU A 155 1.49 3.79 -24.84
N GLY A 156 2.33 3.29 -25.75
CA GLY A 156 3.74 3.69 -25.81
C GLY A 156 4.47 3.40 -24.50
N ASN A 157 5.02 4.45 -23.90
CA ASN A 157 5.70 4.37 -22.58
C ASN A 157 4.79 4.68 -21.41
N ARG A 158 3.49 4.89 -21.65
CA ARG A 158 2.50 5.25 -20.61
C ARG A 158 1.48 4.14 -20.41
N VAL A 159 0.74 4.26 -19.35
CA VAL A 159 -0.34 3.35 -18.97
C VAL A 159 -1.66 4.07 -19.09
N VAL A 160 -2.60 3.48 -19.84
CA VAL A 160 -4.00 3.92 -19.90
C VAL A 160 -4.79 3.14 -18.88
N VAL A 161 -5.49 3.86 -18.01
CA VAL A 161 -6.40 3.30 -17.00
C VAL A 161 -7.80 3.74 -17.30
N VAL A 162 -8.74 2.79 -17.33
CA VAL A 162 -10.17 3.08 -17.47
C VAL A 162 -10.81 3.11 -16.09
N LEU A 163 -11.36 4.26 -15.72
CA LEU A 163 -12.13 4.46 -14.50
C LEU A 163 -13.62 4.52 -14.88
N LYS A 164 -14.43 3.68 -14.22
CA LYS A 164 -15.86 3.62 -14.41
C LYS A 164 -16.59 4.18 -13.19
N ASN A 165 -17.45 5.17 -13.41
CA ASN A 165 -18.26 5.75 -12.34
C ASN A 165 -19.35 4.75 -11.89
N ASP A 166 -19.45 4.51 -10.59
CA ASP A 166 -20.35 3.50 -10.01
C ASP A 166 -21.84 3.86 -10.14
N TYR A 167 -22.19 5.13 -10.28
CA TYR A 167 -23.58 5.57 -10.39
C TYR A 167 -24.06 5.72 -11.83
N THR A 168 -23.22 6.28 -12.69
CA THR A 168 -23.60 6.61 -14.06
C THR A 168 -23.19 5.54 -15.06
N GLY A 169 -22.22 4.70 -14.70
CA GLY A 169 -21.59 3.76 -15.61
C GLY A 169 -20.68 4.42 -16.66
N ALA A 170 -20.51 5.74 -16.62
CA ALA A 170 -19.61 6.44 -17.52
C ALA A 170 -18.15 5.99 -17.30
N GLU A 171 -17.44 5.83 -18.39
CA GLU A 171 -16.03 5.45 -18.38
C GLU A 171 -15.16 6.64 -18.81
N GLU A 172 -14.09 6.86 -18.10
CA GLU A 172 -13.10 7.89 -18.37
C GLU A 172 -11.70 7.28 -18.36
N GLU A 173 -10.87 7.69 -19.32
CA GLU A 173 -9.49 7.26 -19.38
C GLU A 173 -8.55 8.21 -18.63
N ARG A 174 -7.52 7.63 -18.03
CA ARG A 174 -6.36 8.33 -17.48
C ARG A 174 -5.10 7.79 -18.13
N VAL A 175 -4.27 8.68 -18.65
CA VAL A 175 -2.97 8.34 -19.23
C VAL A 175 -1.89 8.76 -18.24
N VAL A 176 -1.24 7.80 -17.62
CA VAL A 176 -0.30 8.03 -16.52
C VAL A 176 1.03 7.31 -16.74
N ASP A 177 2.06 7.71 -15.99
CA ASP A 177 3.36 7.03 -16.02
C ASP A 177 3.36 5.78 -15.15
N TYR A 178 2.63 5.81 -14.02
CA TYR A 178 2.53 4.68 -13.08
C TYR A 178 1.10 4.46 -12.61
N VAL A 179 0.75 3.20 -12.46
CA VAL A 179 -0.49 2.76 -11.81
C VAL A 179 -0.12 1.98 -10.55
N VAL A 180 -0.68 2.38 -9.42
CA VAL A 180 -0.48 1.74 -8.14
C VAL A 180 -1.83 1.28 -7.61
N VAL A 181 -1.93 0.03 -7.19
CA VAL A 181 -3.15 -0.50 -6.57
C VAL A 181 -2.94 -0.78 -5.09
N GLU A 182 -3.99 -0.58 -4.32
CA GLU A 182 -4.09 -0.99 -2.92
C GLU A 182 -5.42 -1.70 -2.69
N HIS A 183 -5.36 -3.03 -2.70
CA HIS A 183 -6.49 -3.94 -2.47
C HIS A 183 -6.41 -4.64 -1.10
N GLY A 184 -5.62 -4.07 -0.17
CA GLY A 184 -5.33 -4.69 1.11
C GLY A 184 -4.25 -5.77 1.03
N THR A 185 -4.26 -6.65 2.00
CA THR A 185 -3.21 -7.65 2.23
C THR A 185 -3.81 -9.05 2.27
N LEU A 186 -3.20 -9.99 1.58
CA LEU A 186 -3.49 -11.42 1.69
C LEU A 186 -2.63 -12.03 2.80
N PRO A 187 -3.17 -12.89 3.66
CA PRO A 187 -2.38 -13.56 4.68
C PRO A 187 -1.33 -14.48 4.05
N ARG A 188 -0.19 -14.63 4.72
CA ARG A 188 0.81 -15.62 4.34
C ARG A 188 0.57 -16.89 5.15
N GLU A 189 0.15 -17.96 4.47
CA GLU A 189 -0.33 -19.20 5.09
C GLU A 189 0.64 -20.37 4.91
N ASP A 190 1.91 -20.12 4.57
CA ASP A 190 2.90 -21.15 4.23
C ASP A 190 3.26 -22.08 5.39
N LEU A 191 2.88 -21.74 6.63
CA LEU A 191 3.16 -22.51 7.84
C LEU A 191 1.90 -23.10 8.52
N TYR A 192 0.74 -22.99 7.87
CA TYR A 192 -0.50 -23.60 8.37
C TYR A 192 -0.67 -25.04 7.91
#